data_228fe2ddb32bb7211acdeb62be55a837
#
_entry.id   228fe2ddb32bb7211acdeb62be55a837
#
_cell.length_a   1.000
_cell.length_b   1.000
_cell.length_c   1.000
_cell.angle_alpha   90.00
_cell.angle_beta   90.00
_cell.angle_gamma   90.00
#
_symmetry.space_group_name_H-M   'P 1'
#
loop_
_entity.id
_entity.type
_entity.pdbx_description
1 polymer ?
#
loop_
_entity_poly.entity_id
_entity_poly.type
_entity_poly.pdbx_seq_one_letter_code
_entity_poly.pdbx_strand_id
1 'polypeptide(L)'
;MMVTASLTACGINEVVNGTSPSSSQRQGELANPPVSTSVVHNPQGNPHKILVAYFTYPENTDAKAIHSDKYDVMSSASLKNRDGVAIGNNTVIADYIANQTGGDLFSILTEKPYPTSYDETVDQGKEEIQNQERPALKSHVGDLSGYDTIVLVYPNWWSTLPAPVQSFLKETDMSGKQV
;
A
#
# COMPACT_ATOMS: atom_id res chain seq x y z
N MET A 1 -21.52 37.26 51.90
CA MET A 1 -22.64 36.48 52.35
C MET A 1 -22.42 35.04 51.94
N MET A 2 -22.03 34.24 52.92
CA MET A 2 -21.82 32.77 52.80
C MET A 2 -23.16 32.06 52.77
N VAL A 3 -23.32 31.08 51.93
CA VAL A 3 -24.22 29.94 52.23
C VAL A 3 -23.58 28.68 51.69
N THR A 4 -23.10 27.89 52.64
CA THR A 4 -22.73 26.50 52.53
C THR A 4 -23.98 25.61 52.66
N ALA A 5 -24.13 24.60 51.85
CA ALA A 5 -25.01 23.50 52.20
C ALA A 5 -24.36 22.17 51.77
N SER A 6 -23.89 21.46 52.77
CA SER A 6 -23.62 20.03 52.73
C SER A 6 -24.92 19.25 52.81
N LEU A 7 -25.03 18.17 52.11
CA LEU A 7 -25.93 17.05 52.47
C LEU A 7 -25.31 15.72 52.17
N THR A 8 -25.35 14.91 53.20
CA THR A 8 -24.74 13.62 53.47
C THR A 8 -25.64 12.48 52.96
N ALA A 9 -24.97 11.46 52.45
CA ALA A 9 -25.23 10.01 52.47
C ALA A 9 -26.67 9.44 52.59
N CYS A 10 -26.96 8.49 51.77
CA CYS A 10 -27.24 7.12 52.21
C CYS A 10 -27.27 6.16 51.02
N GLY A 11 -26.61 5.05 51.19
CA GLY A 11 -26.43 3.99 50.23
C GLY A 11 -27.61 3.06 50.15
N ILE A 12 -27.60 2.25 49.14
CA ILE A 12 -28.03 0.85 49.13
C ILE A 12 -27.32 0.12 48.00
N ASN A 13 -26.79 -1.04 48.31
CA ASN A 13 -26.26 -2.04 47.41
C ASN A 13 -27.35 -2.60 46.49
N GLU A 14 -27.05 -2.67 45.21
CA GLU A 14 -27.59 -3.79 44.42
C GLU A 14 -26.51 -4.29 43.47
N VAL A 15 -26.16 -5.55 43.68
CA VAL A 15 -25.27 -6.35 42.83
C VAL A 15 -26.08 -6.77 41.62
N VAL A 16 -25.73 -6.26 40.46
CA VAL A 16 -26.16 -6.87 39.19
C VAL A 16 -24.89 -7.21 38.40
N ASN A 17 -24.64 -8.50 38.32
CA ASN A 17 -23.67 -9.10 37.39
C ASN A 17 -24.04 -8.73 35.95
N GLY A 18 -23.29 -7.83 35.38
CA GLY A 18 -23.31 -7.54 33.96
C GLY A 18 -21.86 -7.55 33.49
N THR A 19 -21.43 -8.65 32.92
CA THR A 19 -20.17 -8.80 32.20
C THR A 19 -20.19 -7.87 30.99
N SER A 20 -19.62 -6.69 31.15
CA SER A 20 -19.20 -5.85 30.00
C SER A 20 -17.91 -6.40 29.42
N PRO A 21 -17.81 -6.64 28.11
CA PRO A 21 -16.55 -7.00 27.52
C PRO A 21 -15.61 -5.80 27.58
N SER A 22 -14.50 -6.00 28.27
CA SER A 22 -13.35 -5.12 28.27
C SER A 22 -13.00 -4.73 26.83
N SER A 23 -13.15 -3.45 26.51
CA SER A 23 -12.53 -2.85 25.34
C SER A 23 -11.03 -2.85 25.56
N SER A 24 -10.40 -3.98 25.26
CA SER A 24 -8.96 -4.04 25.03
C SER A 24 -8.68 -3.08 23.87
N GLN A 25 -8.16 -1.91 24.21
CA GLN A 25 -7.48 -1.05 23.25
C GLN A 25 -6.35 -1.90 22.66
N ARG A 26 -6.60 -2.46 21.48
CA ARG A 26 -5.53 -2.88 20.60
C ARG A 26 -4.86 -1.57 20.18
N GLN A 27 -3.77 -1.24 20.84
CA GLN A 27 -2.72 -0.46 20.21
C GLN A 27 -2.32 -1.29 18.98
N GLY A 28 -2.92 -0.95 17.85
CA GLY A 28 -2.49 -1.46 16.57
C GLY A 28 -1.07 -0.96 16.35
N GLU A 29 -0.12 -1.84 16.55
CA GLU A 29 1.20 -1.73 15.95
C GLU A 29 0.97 -1.40 14.48
N LEU A 30 1.39 -0.20 14.07
CA LEU A 30 1.37 0.28 12.69
C LEU A 30 2.37 -0.58 11.90
N ALA A 31 2.01 -1.83 11.66
CA ALA A 31 2.69 -2.66 10.71
C ALA A 31 2.49 -2.01 9.33
N ASN A 32 3.59 -1.71 8.64
CA ASN A 32 3.53 -1.53 7.19
C ASN A 32 2.69 -2.66 6.63
N PRO A 33 1.82 -2.41 5.64
CA PRO A 33 1.09 -3.49 5.00
C PRO A 33 2.12 -4.55 4.62
N PRO A 34 1.83 -5.84 4.84
CA PRO A 34 2.80 -6.88 4.57
C PRO A 34 3.26 -6.75 3.12
N VAL A 35 4.58 -6.67 2.93
CA VAL A 35 5.20 -6.67 1.61
C VAL A 35 4.77 -7.95 0.93
N SER A 36 3.78 -7.86 0.04
CA SER A 36 3.23 -9.01 -0.64
C SER A 36 4.19 -9.46 -1.72
N THR A 37 4.78 -10.63 -1.54
CA THR A 37 5.57 -11.30 -2.58
C THR A 37 4.71 -12.20 -3.46
N SER A 38 3.41 -12.15 -3.27
CA SER A 38 2.41 -13.01 -3.93
C SER A 38 1.16 -12.22 -4.28
N VAL A 39 0.32 -12.81 -5.10
CA VAL A 39 -1.00 -12.25 -5.43
C VAL A 39 -1.87 -12.23 -4.17
N VAL A 40 -2.46 -11.08 -3.87
CA VAL A 40 -3.48 -10.94 -2.84
C VAL A 40 -4.84 -11.15 -3.51
N HIS A 41 -5.47 -12.27 -3.21
CA HIS A 41 -6.78 -12.60 -3.76
C HIS A 41 -7.89 -11.79 -3.12
N ASN A 42 -8.81 -11.31 -3.93
CA ASN A 42 -9.99 -10.62 -3.45
C ASN A 42 -10.89 -11.60 -2.67
N PRO A 43 -11.24 -11.30 -1.42
CA PRO A 43 -12.05 -12.19 -0.57
C PRO A 43 -13.48 -12.39 -1.09
N GLN A 44 -13.99 -11.49 -1.93
CA GLN A 44 -15.29 -11.61 -2.61
C GLN A 44 -15.21 -12.45 -3.89
N GLY A 45 -14.03 -12.95 -4.24
CA GLY A 45 -13.75 -13.65 -5.49
C GLY A 45 -13.42 -12.71 -6.63
N ASN A 46 -12.92 -13.26 -7.71
CA ASN A 46 -12.52 -12.53 -8.93
C ASN A 46 -13.35 -12.99 -10.15
N PRO A 47 -14.63 -12.60 -10.24
CA PRO A 47 -15.54 -13.08 -11.27
C PRO A 47 -15.14 -12.64 -12.68
N HIS A 48 -14.34 -11.57 -12.80
CA HIS A 48 -13.90 -11.00 -14.06
C HIS A 48 -12.47 -11.41 -14.44
N LYS A 49 -11.84 -12.26 -13.64
CA LYS A 49 -10.46 -12.75 -13.86
C LYS A 49 -9.46 -11.62 -14.15
N ILE A 50 -9.49 -10.59 -13.31
CA ILE A 50 -8.66 -9.40 -13.41
C ILE A 50 -7.52 -9.48 -12.40
N LEU A 51 -6.30 -9.25 -12.86
CA LEU A 51 -5.14 -8.98 -12.00
C LEU A 51 -4.82 -7.49 -12.07
N VAL A 52 -4.75 -6.83 -10.93
CA VAL A 52 -4.29 -5.46 -10.80
C VAL A 52 -2.85 -5.46 -10.32
N ALA A 53 -1.91 -5.37 -11.25
CA ALA A 53 -0.49 -5.28 -10.97
C ALA A 53 -0.08 -3.81 -10.82
N TYR A 54 0.58 -3.47 -9.71
CA TYR A 54 0.92 -2.08 -9.44
C TYR A 54 2.35 -1.90 -8.92
N PHE A 55 2.93 -0.77 -9.28
CA PHE A 55 4.21 -0.30 -8.78
C PHE A 55 4.03 1.01 -8.04
N THR A 56 4.60 1.11 -6.85
CA THR A 56 4.59 2.33 -6.05
C THR A 56 5.91 2.51 -5.31
N TYR A 57 6.37 3.76 -5.22
CA TYR A 57 7.62 4.11 -4.56
C TYR A 57 7.65 3.70 -3.07
N PRO A 58 6.61 3.96 -2.23
CA PRO A 58 6.68 3.65 -0.81
C PRO A 58 6.86 2.17 -0.47
N GLU A 59 6.39 1.27 -1.33
CA GLU A 59 6.59 -0.17 -1.14
C GLU A 59 7.98 -0.64 -1.61
N ASN A 60 8.66 0.20 -2.37
CA ASN A 60 9.96 -0.07 -2.97
C ASN A 60 11.09 0.78 -2.36
N THR A 61 10.89 1.33 -1.18
CA THR A 61 11.89 2.09 -0.40
C THR A 61 11.71 1.81 1.08
N ASP A 62 12.62 2.32 1.92
CA ASP A 62 12.40 2.28 3.36
C ASP A 62 11.37 3.35 3.78
N ALA A 63 10.10 2.96 3.72
CA ALA A 63 8.99 3.85 4.05
C ALA A 63 9.05 4.39 5.49
N LYS A 64 9.76 3.71 6.42
CA LYS A 64 9.96 4.18 7.79
C LYS A 64 10.91 5.36 7.87
N ALA A 65 11.81 5.49 6.91
CA ALA A 65 12.73 6.63 6.82
C ALA A 65 12.08 7.85 6.13
N ILE A 66 10.91 7.69 5.54
CA ILE A 66 10.14 8.80 4.96
C ILE A 66 9.31 9.42 6.08
N HIS A 67 9.82 10.50 6.67
CA HIS A 67 9.11 11.23 7.72
C HIS A 67 7.97 12.07 7.15
N SER A 68 6.77 11.88 7.68
CA SER A 68 5.54 12.54 7.22
C SER A 68 5.56 14.08 7.36
N ASP A 69 6.43 14.63 8.19
CA ASP A 69 6.63 16.06 8.43
C ASP A 69 7.64 16.72 7.46
N LYS A 70 8.32 15.89 6.65
CA LYS A 70 9.35 16.33 5.69
C LYS A 70 9.03 15.96 4.25
N TYR A 71 7.77 15.65 3.94
CA TYR A 71 7.38 15.54 2.53
C TYR A 71 7.59 16.91 1.89
N ASP A 72 8.67 17.04 1.13
CA ASP A 72 8.73 18.15 0.22
C ASP A 72 7.61 18.02 -0.82
N VAL A 73 7.27 19.11 -1.45
CA VAL A 73 6.20 19.15 -2.46
C VAL A 73 6.46 18.17 -3.60
N MET A 74 7.70 17.77 -3.79
CA MET A 74 8.14 16.92 -4.89
C MET A 74 7.98 15.44 -4.58
N SER A 75 8.38 14.98 -3.39
CA SER A 75 8.16 13.59 -2.96
C SER A 75 6.70 13.31 -2.64
N SER A 76 5.91 14.31 -2.27
CA SER A 76 4.48 14.18 -2.01
C SER A 76 3.65 13.79 -3.25
N ALA A 77 4.17 14.00 -4.47
CA ALA A 77 3.49 13.61 -5.70
C ALA A 77 3.21 12.11 -5.80
N SER A 78 4.00 11.28 -5.13
CA SER A 78 3.84 9.81 -5.12
C SER A 78 3.22 9.26 -3.84
N LEU A 79 3.00 10.11 -2.83
CA LEU A 79 2.61 9.71 -1.49
C LEU A 79 1.30 10.36 -1.05
N LYS A 80 0.53 9.61 -0.31
CA LYS A 80 -0.63 10.10 0.43
C LYS A 80 -0.46 9.76 1.90
N ASN A 81 -0.72 10.73 2.76
CA ASN A 81 -0.80 10.46 4.19
C ASN A 81 -2.22 9.98 4.53
N ARG A 82 -2.32 8.78 5.07
CA ARG A 82 -3.55 8.25 5.64
C ARG A 82 -3.29 7.90 7.10
N ASP A 83 -3.82 8.71 8.00
CA ASP A 83 -3.72 8.49 9.46
C ASP A 83 -2.26 8.34 9.96
N GLY A 84 -1.34 9.13 9.41
CA GLY A 84 0.08 9.10 9.76
C GLY A 84 0.92 8.07 9.01
N VAL A 85 0.31 7.29 8.11
CA VAL A 85 1.00 6.30 7.28
C VAL A 85 1.18 6.83 5.86
N ALA A 86 2.40 6.75 5.35
CA ALA A 86 2.69 7.04 3.95
C ALA A 86 2.19 5.90 3.07
N ILE A 87 1.22 6.18 2.21
CA ILE A 87 0.65 5.23 1.25
C ILE A 87 0.93 5.76 -0.16
N GLY A 88 1.34 4.88 -1.07
CA GLY A 88 1.52 5.25 -2.46
C GLY A 88 0.20 5.63 -3.13
N ASN A 89 0.20 6.68 -3.93
CA ASN A 89 -1.00 7.05 -4.70
C ASN A 89 -1.47 5.88 -5.58
N ASN A 90 -0.54 5.13 -6.15
CA ASN A 90 -0.86 3.99 -7.00
C ASN A 90 -1.42 2.80 -6.21
N THR A 91 -1.01 2.60 -4.95
CA THR A 91 -1.66 1.63 -4.06
C THR A 91 -3.14 1.96 -3.89
N VAL A 92 -3.46 3.23 -3.63
CA VAL A 92 -4.87 3.67 -3.48
C VAL A 92 -5.68 3.45 -4.75
N ILE A 93 -5.09 3.71 -5.92
CA ILE A 93 -5.73 3.49 -7.22
C ILE A 93 -5.93 1.99 -7.47
N ALA A 94 -4.90 1.19 -7.21
CA ALA A 94 -4.95 -0.26 -7.37
C ALA A 94 -6.02 -0.90 -6.48
N ASP A 95 -6.06 -0.52 -5.20
CA ASP A 95 -7.10 -0.94 -4.25
C ASP A 95 -8.50 -0.58 -4.73
N TYR A 96 -8.66 0.66 -5.23
CA TYR A 96 -9.95 1.10 -5.76
C TYR A 96 -10.40 0.26 -6.95
N ILE A 97 -9.50 0.03 -7.92
CA ILE A 97 -9.80 -0.79 -9.11
C ILE A 97 -10.14 -2.23 -8.69
N ALA A 98 -9.32 -2.85 -7.83
CA ALA A 98 -9.56 -4.20 -7.34
C ALA A 98 -10.92 -4.33 -6.64
N ASN A 99 -11.28 -3.36 -5.80
CA ASN A 99 -12.56 -3.34 -5.11
C ASN A 99 -13.75 -3.16 -6.05
N GLN A 100 -13.62 -2.36 -7.12
CA GLN A 100 -14.70 -2.13 -8.08
C GLN A 100 -14.88 -3.31 -9.04
N THR A 101 -13.81 -4.02 -9.35
CA THR A 101 -13.80 -5.10 -10.34
C THR A 101 -13.86 -6.49 -9.74
N GLY A 102 -13.64 -6.63 -8.44
CA GLY A 102 -13.39 -7.92 -7.81
C GLY A 102 -12.01 -8.51 -8.17
N GLY A 103 -11.11 -7.72 -8.75
CA GLY A 103 -9.80 -8.18 -9.18
C GLY A 103 -8.85 -8.48 -8.02
N ASP A 104 -7.85 -9.30 -8.29
CA ASP A 104 -6.76 -9.61 -7.36
C ASP A 104 -5.65 -8.57 -7.47
N LEU A 105 -4.91 -8.33 -6.39
CA LEU A 105 -3.81 -7.37 -6.32
C LEU A 105 -2.45 -8.04 -6.40
N PHE A 106 -1.52 -7.42 -7.14
CA PHE A 106 -0.12 -7.84 -7.20
C PHE A 106 0.80 -6.61 -7.12
N SER A 107 1.63 -6.54 -6.06
CA SER A 107 2.63 -5.48 -5.91
C SER A 107 3.93 -5.85 -6.61
N ILE A 108 4.39 -4.98 -7.51
CA ILE A 108 5.68 -5.10 -8.20
C ILE A 108 6.75 -4.55 -7.25
N LEU A 109 7.57 -5.45 -6.71
CA LEU A 109 8.59 -5.15 -5.71
C LEU A 109 9.97 -5.42 -6.26
N THR A 110 10.90 -4.49 -6.05
CA THR A 110 12.30 -4.64 -6.42
C THR A 110 13.10 -5.33 -5.31
N GLU A 111 14.11 -6.11 -5.66
CA GLU A 111 15.03 -6.70 -4.69
C GLU A 111 15.82 -5.62 -3.94
N LYS A 112 16.29 -4.61 -4.66
CA LYS A 112 16.99 -3.46 -4.08
C LYS A 112 16.00 -2.31 -3.90
N PRO A 113 15.85 -1.78 -2.68
CA PRO A 113 14.99 -0.63 -2.47
C PRO A 113 15.56 0.61 -3.14
N TYR A 114 14.68 1.50 -3.58
CA TYR A 114 15.05 2.84 -4.03
C TYR A 114 15.51 3.71 -2.85
N PRO A 115 16.34 4.74 -3.10
CA PRO A 115 16.71 5.72 -2.08
C PRO A 115 15.48 6.37 -1.44
N THR A 116 15.65 6.86 -0.21
CA THR A 116 14.61 7.63 0.50
C THR A 116 14.62 9.11 0.13
N SER A 117 15.70 9.57 -0.51
CA SER A 117 15.83 10.90 -1.06
C SER A 117 15.14 10.98 -2.42
N TYR A 118 14.36 12.05 -2.63
CA TYR A 118 13.70 12.29 -3.92
C TYR A 118 14.71 12.45 -5.07
N ASP A 119 15.73 13.30 -4.88
CA ASP A 119 16.71 13.58 -5.91
C ASP A 119 17.48 12.33 -6.32
N GLU A 120 17.93 11.53 -5.35
CA GLU A 120 18.62 10.26 -5.63
C GLU A 120 17.71 9.25 -6.36
N THR A 121 16.41 9.21 -6.01
CA THR A 121 15.44 8.34 -6.70
C THR A 121 15.21 8.81 -8.13
N VAL A 122 15.14 10.12 -8.36
CA VAL A 122 14.99 10.71 -9.69
C VAL A 122 16.20 10.40 -10.54
N ASP A 123 17.41 10.55 -9.99
CA ASP A 123 18.65 10.27 -10.72
C ASP A 123 18.78 8.77 -11.03
N GLN A 124 18.53 7.88 -10.05
CA GLN A 124 18.52 6.44 -10.28
C GLN A 124 17.51 6.04 -11.36
N GLY A 125 16.28 6.52 -11.27
CA GLY A 125 15.24 6.20 -12.26
C GLY A 125 15.60 6.71 -13.67
N LYS A 126 16.33 7.85 -13.76
CA LYS A 126 16.86 8.36 -15.04
C LYS A 126 17.91 7.42 -15.62
N GLU A 127 18.88 7.02 -14.79
CA GLU A 127 19.95 6.12 -15.20
C GLU A 127 19.41 4.78 -15.66
N GLU A 128 18.47 4.19 -14.91
CA GLU A 128 17.81 2.94 -15.27
C GLU A 128 17.14 3.00 -16.66
N ILE A 129 16.44 4.10 -16.95
CA ILE A 129 15.79 4.28 -18.24
C ILE A 129 16.83 4.49 -19.37
N GLN A 130 17.84 5.35 -19.15
CA GLN A 130 18.86 5.65 -20.15
C GLN A 130 19.71 4.41 -20.50
N ASN A 131 20.05 3.61 -19.48
CA ASN A 131 20.86 2.41 -19.65
C ASN A 131 20.02 1.17 -20.02
N GLN A 132 18.70 1.32 -20.13
CA GLN A 132 17.76 0.21 -20.35
C GLN A 132 17.90 -0.90 -19.30
N GLU A 133 18.17 -0.49 -18.06
CA GLU A 133 18.29 -1.42 -16.94
C GLU A 133 16.93 -2.08 -16.62
N ARG A 134 17.02 -3.27 -16.10
CA ARG A 134 15.86 -4.06 -15.64
C ARG A 134 16.16 -4.53 -14.23
N PRO A 135 15.78 -3.74 -13.20
CA PRO A 135 15.99 -4.12 -11.83
C PRO A 135 15.37 -5.49 -11.53
N ALA A 136 16.11 -6.32 -10.80
CA ALA A 136 15.60 -7.61 -10.36
C ALA A 136 14.39 -7.42 -9.45
N LEU A 137 13.36 -8.22 -9.65
CA LEU A 137 12.14 -8.18 -8.87
C LEU A 137 12.22 -9.19 -7.72
N LYS A 138 11.70 -8.79 -6.58
CA LYS A 138 11.49 -9.63 -5.41
C LYS A 138 10.16 -10.37 -5.47
N SER A 139 9.15 -9.74 -6.11
CA SER A 139 7.83 -10.32 -6.29
C SER A 139 7.70 -10.89 -7.70
N HIS A 140 7.23 -12.13 -7.80
CA HIS A 140 6.96 -12.79 -9.08
C HIS A 140 5.52 -13.27 -9.09
N VAL A 141 4.78 -12.86 -10.13
CA VAL A 141 3.47 -13.44 -10.38
C VAL A 141 3.68 -14.87 -10.92
N GLY A 142 2.94 -15.81 -10.38
CA GLY A 142 3.00 -17.20 -10.83
C GLY A 142 2.21 -17.42 -12.12
N ASP A 143 1.39 -18.45 -12.13
CA ASP A 143 0.54 -18.79 -13.27
C ASP A 143 -0.56 -17.75 -13.48
N LEU A 144 -0.60 -17.16 -14.67
CA LEU A 144 -1.62 -16.21 -15.10
C LEU A 144 -2.83 -16.86 -15.78
N SER A 145 -2.92 -18.18 -15.84
CA SER A 145 -4.02 -18.87 -16.55
C SER A 145 -5.41 -18.53 -16.01
N GLY A 146 -5.48 -18.14 -14.71
CA GLY A 146 -6.70 -17.70 -14.06
C GLY A 146 -7.17 -16.29 -14.43
N TYR A 147 -6.39 -15.52 -15.21
CA TYR A 147 -6.66 -14.12 -15.52
C TYR A 147 -6.83 -13.91 -17.02
N ASP A 148 -7.79 -13.09 -17.40
CA ASP A 148 -8.02 -12.67 -18.77
C ASP A 148 -7.52 -11.23 -19.02
N THR A 149 -7.54 -10.41 -17.97
CA THR A 149 -7.18 -9.00 -18.02
C THR A 149 -6.15 -8.66 -16.96
N ILE A 150 -5.15 -7.87 -17.32
CA ILE A 150 -4.14 -7.34 -16.42
C ILE A 150 -4.21 -5.82 -16.46
N VAL A 151 -4.51 -5.21 -15.32
CA VAL A 151 -4.50 -3.75 -15.18
C VAL A 151 -3.15 -3.36 -14.57
N LEU A 152 -2.41 -2.49 -15.28
CA LEU A 152 -1.14 -1.95 -14.79
C LEU A 152 -1.36 -0.57 -14.19
N VAL A 153 -0.94 -0.39 -12.93
CA VAL A 153 -0.99 0.88 -12.20
C VAL A 153 0.43 1.29 -11.81
N TYR A 154 0.91 2.39 -12.37
CA TYR A 154 2.29 2.84 -12.16
C TYR A 154 2.43 4.36 -12.27
N PRO A 155 3.47 4.97 -11.65
CA PRO A 155 3.76 6.38 -11.86
C PRO A 155 4.45 6.59 -13.20
N ASN A 156 4.27 7.76 -13.79
CA ASN A 156 5.04 8.14 -14.97
C ASN A 156 6.43 8.64 -14.54
N TRP A 157 7.47 7.86 -14.84
CA TRP A 157 8.85 8.21 -14.59
C TRP A 157 9.56 8.53 -15.91
N TRP A 158 10.11 9.73 -16.01
CA TRP A 158 10.85 10.18 -17.20
C TRP A 158 10.08 9.97 -18.51
N SER A 159 8.79 10.29 -18.48
CA SER A 159 7.85 10.16 -19.62
C SER A 159 7.66 8.73 -20.14
N THR A 160 7.94 7.73 -19.32
CA THR A 160 7.78 6.31 -19.66
C THR A 160 7.41 5.47 -18.45
N LEU A 161 7.31 4.14 -18.64
CA LEU A 161 7.16 3.18 -17.55
C LEU A 161 8.43 3.12 -16.70
N PRO A 162 8.33 3.09 -15.37
CA PRO A 162 9.47 2.81 -14.50
C PRO A 162 10.16 1.49 -14.86
N ALA A 163 11.47 1.43 -14.68
CA ALA A 163 12.24 0.23 -15.01
C ALA A 163 11.74 -1.06 -14.33
N PRO A 164 11.26 -1.05 -13.06
CA PRO A 164 10.65 -2.24 -12.45
C PRO A 164 9.38 -2.73 -13.15
N VAL A 165 8.57 -1.82 -13.68
CA VAL A 165 7.38 -2.20 -14.47
C VAL A 165 7.80 -2.85 -15.79
N GLN A 166 8.86 -2.35 -16.40
CA GLN A 166 9.45 -2.96 -17.59
C GLN A 166 10.06 -4.33 -17.29
N SER A 167 10.67 -4.52 -16.09
CA SER A 167 11.12 -5.84 -15.63
C SER A 167 9.94 -6.81 -15.53
N PHE A 168 8.87 -6.40 -14.86
CA PHE A 168 7.64 -7.18 -14.72
C PHE A 168 7.08 -7.63 -16.08
N LEU A 169 6.96 -6.70 -17.02
CA LEU A 169 6.46 -7.01 -18.38
C LEU A 169 7.39 -7.98 -19.14
N LYS A 170 8.69 -7.93 -18.88
CA LYS A 170 9.65 -8.81 -19.53
C LYS A 170 9.65 -10.22 -18.94
N GLU A 171 9.46 -10.34 -17.63
CA GLU A 171 9.48 -11.61 -16.91
C GLU A 171 8.16 -12.37 -16.96
N THR A 172 7.06 -11.67 -17.27
CA THR A 172 5.71 -12.22 -17.19
C THR A 172 5.16 -12.49 -18.60
N ASP A 173 4.73 -13.73 -18.84
CA ASP A 173 4.06 -14.06 -20.11
C ASP A 173 2.63 -13.50 -20.14
N MET A 174 2.45 -12.45 -20.92
CA MET A 174 1.18 -11.76 -21.13
C MET A 174 0.41 -12.30 -22.34
N SER A 175 0.83 -13.40 -22.95
CA SER A 175 0.22 -13.95 -24.17
C SER A 175 -1.26 -14.23 -23.96
N GLY A 176 -2.09 -13.71 -24.86
CA GLY A 176 -3.55 -13.88 -24.80
C GLY A 176 -4.25 -13.07 -23.71
N LYS A 177 -3.56 -12.15 -23.04
CA LYS A 177 -4.14 -11.25 -22.04
C LYS A 177 -4.46 -9.89 -22.64
N GLN A 178 -5.50 -9.26 -22.12
CA GLN A 178 -5.73 -7.83 -22.30
C GLN A 178 -4.89 -7.08 -21.25
N VAL A 179 -4.11 -6.08 -21.66
CA VAL A 179 -3.30 -5.25 -20.77
C VAL A 179 -3.67 -3.78 -20.94
#